data_ba4934420c2619a2c2b80f2d10b5b50f
#
_entry.id   ba4934420c2619a2c2b80f2d10b5b50f
#
_cell.length_a   1.000
_cell.length_b   1.000
_cell.length_c   1.000
_cell.angle_alpha   90.00
_cell.angle_beta   90.00
_cell.angle_gamma   90.00
#
_symmetry.space_group_name_H-M   'P 1'
#
loop_
_entity.id
_entity.type
_entity.pdbx_description
1 polymer ?
#
loop_
_entity_poly.entity_id
_entity_poly.type
_entity_poly.pdbx_seq_one_letter_code
_entity_poly.pdbx_strand_id
1 'polypeptide(L)'
;MKMLTLIVHADIKQVLADTLRGFKQVPGFTFTHVEGHGAQDDRDPSLSARDHVVGFVPHLRVDIVLEDKDKEDVLDALLKSRCGLAGRGRYWITEVESQGRL
;
A
#
# COMPACT_ATOMS: atom_id res chain seq x y z
N MET A 1 11.63 4.62 14.54
CA MET A 1 11.15 3.75 13.44
C MET A 1 9.65 3.91 13.28
N LYS A 2 9.21 3.94 12.09
CA LYS A 2 7.78 4.01 11.74
C LYS A 2 7.43 2.88 10.80
N MET A 3 6.18 2.45 10.84
CA MET A 3 5.65 1.53 9.85
C MET A 3 4.61 2.25 9.00
N LEU A 4 4.91 2.36 7.71
CA LEU A 4 3.95 2.83 6.71
C LEU A 4 3.17 1.62 6.22
N THR A 5 1.85 1.66 6.38
CA THR A 5 0.96 0.64 5.87
C THR A 5 0.10 1.23 4.76
N LEU A 6 0.04 0.52 3.65
CA LEU A 6 -0.82 0.88 2.52
C LEU A 6 -1.89 -0.20 2.37
N ILE A 7 -3.10 0.22 2.01
CA ILE A 7 -4.15 -0.68 1.55
C ILE A 7 -4.52 -0.21 0.14
N VAL A 8 -4.24 -1.04 -0.84
CA VAL A 8 -4.42 -0.69 -2.25
C VAL A 8 -5.12 -1.84 -2.99
N HIS A 9 -5.61 -1.57 -4.19
CA HIS A 9 -6.19 -2.62 -5.01
C HIS A 9 -5.10 -3.62 -5.41
N ALA A 10 -5.44 -4.92 -5.40
CA ALA A 10 -4.46 -5.97 -5.65
C ALA A 10 -3.89 -5.95 -7.08
N ASP A 11 -4.57 -5.30 -8.02
CA ASP A 11 -4.14 -5.23 -9.42
C ASP A 11 -2.83 -4.45 -9.63
N ILE A 12 -2.46 -3.58 -8.69
CA ILE A 12 -1.22 -2.80 -8.82
C ILE A 12 0.00 -3.47 -8.17
N LYS A 13 -0.14 -4.71 -7.72
CA LYS A 13 0.91 -5.41 -6.95
C LYS A 13 2.27 -5.36 -7.62
N GLN A 14 2.35 -5.71 -8.91
CA GLN A 14 3.63 -5.79 -9.61
C GLN A 14 4.27 -4.42 -9.79
N VAL A 15 3.48 -3.45 -10.22
CA VAL A 15 3.96 -2.07 -10.42
C VAL A 15 4.42 -1.47 -9.10
N LEU A 16 3.68 -1.72 -8.02
CA LEU A 16 4.03 -1.23 -6.70
C LEU A 16 5.32 -1.87 -6.19
N ALA A 17 5.48 -3.18 -6.37
CA ALA A 17 6.71 -3.88 -5.98
C ALA A 17 7.93 -3.30 -6.69
N ASP A 18 7.82 -3.08 -8.00
CA ASP A 18 8.91 -2.52 -8.79
C ASP A 18 9.24 -1.10 -8.34
N THR A 19 8.22 -0.30 -8.04
CA THR A 19 8.39 1.08 -7.56
C THR A 19 9.12 1.09 -6.21
N LEU A 20 8.68 0.27 -5.26
CA LEU A 20 9.27 0.20 -3.93
C LEU A 20 10.73 -0.26 -3.96
N ARG A 21 11.08 -1.20 -4.84
CA ARG A 21 12.46 -1.65 -4.99
C ARG A 21 13.39 -0.55 -5.50
N GLY A 22 12.84 0.44 -6.17
CA GLY A 22 13.61 1.59 -6.66
C GLY A 22 13.94 2.64 -5.59
N PHE A 23 13.35 2.56 -4.42
CA PHE A 23 13.57 3.55 -3.36
C PHE A 23 14.67 3.09 -2.41
N LYS A 24 15.75 3.86 -2.32
CA LYS A 24 16.89 3.54 -1.45
C LYS A 24 16.51 3.51 0.03
N GLN A 25 15.51 4.31 0.43
CA GLN A 25 15.07 4.41 1.80
C GLN A 25 14.23 3.22 2.26
N VAL A 26 13.78 2.38 1.33
CA VAL A 26 12.94 1.22 1.63
C VAL A 26 13.83 -0.02 1.75
N PRO A 27 14.10 -0.50 2.99
CA PRO A 27 14.95 -1.68 3.17
C PRO A 27 14.26 -2.99 2.79
N GLY A 28 12.94 -2.99 2.85
CA GLY A 28 12.12 -4.14 2.48
C GLY A 28 10.66 -3.84 2.69
N PHE A 29 9.81 -4.71 2.19
CA PHE A 29 8.36 -4.55 2.34
C PHE A 29 7.70 -5.92 2.32
N THR A 30 6.52 -6.00 2.95
CA THR A 30 5.75 -7.24 3.04
C THR A 30 4.38 -7.01 2.43
N PHE A 31 3.95 -7.94 1.59
CA PHE A 31 2.62 -7.94 1.01
C PHE A 31 1.75 -8.98 1.70
N THR A 32 0.52 -8.59 2.00
CA THR A 32 -0.52 -9.50 2.50
C THR A 32 -1.77 -9.31 1.66
N HIS A 33 -2.32 -10.39 1.12
CA HIS A 33 -3.57 -10.33 0.37
C HIS A 33 -4.72 -10.27 1.36
N VAL A 34 -5.60 -9.27 1.21
CA VAL A 34 -6.72 -9.02 2.12
C VAL A 34 -7.99 -8.72 1.34
N GLU A 35 -9.13 -8.87 1.99
CA GLU A 35 -10.42 -8.49 1.43
C GLU A 35 -10.76 -7.08 1.88
N GLY A 36 -11.16 -6.22 0.94
CA GLY A 36 -11.63 -4.89 1.24
C GLY A 36 -13.15 -4.84 1.29
N HIS A 37 -13.69 -4.34 2.40
CA HIS A 37 -15.11 -4.11 2.58
C HIS A 37 -15.32 -2.67 3.01
N GLY A 38 -16.02 -1.90 2.21
CA GLY A 38 -16.28 -0.51 2.52
C GLY A 38 -17.39 0.07 1.67
N ALA A 39 -18.03 1.11 2.18
CA ALA A 39 -19.18 1.72 1.54
C ALA A 39 -18.85 2.39 0.19
N GLN A 40 -17.58 2.70 -0.05
CA GLN A 40 -17.15 3.38 -1.28
C GLN A 40 -16.73 2.41 -2.38
N ASP A 41 -16.54 1.15 -2.06
CA ASP A 41 -16.00 0.17 -3.01
C ASP A 41 -16.94 -0.03 -4.21
N ASP A 42 -18.24 -0.04 -3.98
CA ASP A 42 -19.25 -0.20 -5.04
C ASP A 42 -19.26 0.96 -6.05
N ARG A 43 -18.73 2.11 -5.67
CA ARG A 43 -18.75 3.33 -6.48
C ARG A 43 -17.42 3.63 -7.13
N ASP A 44 -16.40 2.87 -6.82
CA ASP A 44 -15.06 3.10 -7.36
C ASP A 44 -15.04 2.66 -8.82
N PRO A 45 -14.82 3.58 -9.78
CA PRO A 45 -14.80 3.23 -11.20
C PRO A 45 -13.61 2.34 -11.58
N SER A 46 -12.63 2.21 -10.68
CA SER A 46 -11.48 1.32 -10.91
C SER A 46 -11.81 -0.14 -10.64
N LEU A 47 -12.95 -0.44 -10.00
CA LEU A 47 -13.34 -1.81 -9.71
C LEU A 47 -13.74 -2.54 -10.98
N SER A 48 -13.32 -3.79 -11.09
CA SER A 48 -13.74 -4.67 -12.18
C SER A 48 -15.15 -5.19 -11.95
N ALA A 49 -15.76 -5.71 -13.00
CA ALA A 49 -17.05 -6.37 -12.89
C ALA A 49 -17.00 -7.55 -11.92
N ARG A 50 -15.87 -8.26 -11.86
CA ARG A 50 -15.66 -9.36 -10.93
C ARG A 50 -15.71 -8.89 -9.48
N ASP A 51 -15.10 -7.76 -9.17
CA ASP A 51 -15.07 -7.19 -7.82
C ASP A 51 -16.49 -6.91 -7.34
N HIS A 52 -17.34 -6.39 -8.21
CA HIS A 52 -18.75 -6.15 -7.90
C HIS A 52 -19.51 -7.44 -7.63
N VAL A 53 -19.26 -8.49 -8.39
CA VAL A 53 -19.95 -9.77 -8.27
C VAL A 53 -19.60 -10.49 -6.97
N VAL A 54 -18.33 -10.48 -6.59
CA VAL A 54 -17.90 -11.22 -5.39
C VAL A 54 -18.24 -10.51 -4.07
N GLY A 55 -18.67 -9.24 -4.13
CA GLY A 55 -19.11 -8.50 -2.95
C GLY A 55 -18.00 -8.00 -2.05
N PHE A 56 -16.74 -8.13 -2.46
CA PHE A 56 -15.59 -7.54 -1.79
C PHE A 56 -14.54 -7.14 -2.81
N VAL A 57 -13.61 -6.29 -2.39
CA VAL A 57 -12.51 -5.85 -3.24
C VAL A 57 -11.24 -6.59 -2.84
N PRO A 58 -10.55 -7.28 -3.78
CA PRO A 58 -9.26 -7.86 -3.48
C PRO A 58 -8.23 -6.76 -3.29
N HIS A 59 -7.80 -6.58 -2.05
CA HIS A 59 -6.81 -5.58 -1.67
C HIS A 59 -5.47 -6.21 -1.35
N LEU A 60 -4.45 -5.37 -1.41
CA LEU A 60 -3.11 -5.69 -0.99
C LEU A 60 -2.77 -4.80 0.19
N ARG A 61 -2.37 -5.40 1.29
CA ARG A 61 -1.79 -4.69 2.42
C ARG A 61 -0.28 -4.70 2.25
N VAL A 62 0.34 -3.53 2.37
CA VAL A 62 1.78 -3.37 2.24
C VAL A 62 2.31 -2.77 3.53
N ASP A 63 3.25 -3.45 4.17
CA ASP A 63 3.88 -2.96 5.40
C ASP A 63 5.36 -2.67 5.12
N ILE A 64 5.78 -1.46 5.44
CA ILE A 64 7.13 -0.97 5.20
C ILE A 64 7.64 -0.31 6.48
N VAL A 65 8.69 -0.88 7.07
CA VAL A 65 9.31 -0.26 8.26
C VAL A 65 10.37 0.72 7.78
N LEU A 66 10.28 1.96 8.24
CA LEU A 66 11.11 3.07 7.78
C LEU A 66 11.75 3.80 8.95
N GLU A 67 12.89 4.43 8.68
CA GLU A 67 13.43 5.42 9.59
C GLU A 67 12.47 6.61 9.69
N ASP A 68 12.40 7.23 10.86
CA ASP A 68 11.51 8.38 11.08
C ASP A 68 11.72 9.48 10.05
N LYS A 69 12.96 9.73 9.67
CA LYS A 69 13.33 10.77 8.70
C LYS A 69 12.87 10.48 7.28
N ASP A 70 12.61 9.22 6.96
CA ASP A 70 12.33 8.77 5.59
C ASP A 70 10.84 8.61 5.30
N LYS A 71 9.99 8.58 6.32
CA LYS A 71 8.56 8.24 6.15
C LYS A 71 7.82 9.17 5.19
N GLU A 72 8.07 10.47 5.32
CA GLU A 72 7.38 11.45 4.48
C GLU A 72 7.91 11.45 3.06
N ASP A 73 9.22 11.31 2.90
CA ASP A 73 9.84 11.27 1.58
C ASP A 73 9.37 10.05 0.78
N VAL A 74 9.27 8.89 1.43
CA VAL A 74 8.78 7.67 0.78
C VAL A 74 7.31 7.81 0.41
N LEU A 75 6.48 8.33 1.31
CA LEU A 75 5.06 8.54 1.02
C LEU A 75 4.87 9.51 -0.15
N ASP A 76 5.58 10.64 -0.14
CA ASP A 76 5.52 11.61 -1.23
C ASP A 76 5.97 11.00 -2.55
N ALA A 77 7.05 10.26 -2.54
CA ALA A 77 7.57 9.61 -3.74
C ALA A 77 6.56 8.58 -4.30
N LEU A 78 5.89 7.84 -3.43
CA LEU A 78 4.83 6.90 -3.84
C LEU A 78 3.66 7.64 -4.49
N LEU A 79 3.20 8.72 -3.88
CA LEU A 79 2.08 9.50 -4.40
C LEU A 79 2.39 10.15 -5.75
N LYS A 80 3.64 10.55 -5.96
CA LYS A 80 4.10 11.15 -7.22
C LYS A 80 4.44 10.11 -8.29
N SER A 81 4.59 8.85 -7.91
CA SER A 81 4.92 7.80 -8.85
C SER A 81 3.72 7.46 -9.73
N ARG A 82 3.98 6.77 -10.85
CA ARG A 82 2.93 6.35 -11.77
C ARG A 82 2.42 4.95 -11.47
N CYS A 83 2.49 4.52 -10.22
CA CYS A 83 2.04 3.17 -9.84
C CYS A 83 0.53 3.07 -9.60
N GLY A 84 -0.21 4.18 -9.71
CA GLY A 84 -1.67 4.15 -9.63
C GLY A 84 -2.23 4.32 -8.23
N LEU A 85 -1.46 4.85 -7.29
CA LEU A 85 -1.89 5.00 -5.89
C LEU A 85 -2.72 6.24 -5.63
N ALA A 86 -2.51 7.32 -6.38
CA ALA A 86 -3.14 8.61 -6.09
C ALA A 86 -4.67 8.48 -6.11
N GLY A 87 -5.30 8.77 -4.99
CA GLY A 87 -6.76 8.72 -4.85
C GLY A 87 -7.38 7.32 -4.81
N ARG A 88 -6.58 6.25 -4.78
CA ARG A 88 -7.06 4.88 -4.94
C ARG A 88 -6.71 3.94 -3.80
N GLY A 89 -6.23 4.45 -2.71
CA GLY A 89 -5.86 3.62 -1.59
C GLY A 89 -5.92 4.38 -0.29
N ARG A 90 -5.55 3.69 0.76
CA ARG A 90 -5.43 4.26 2.09
C ARG A 90 -4.04 4.02 2.62
N TYR A 91 -3.61 4.86 3.53
CA TYR A 91 -2.38 4.62 4.27
C TYR A 91 -2.55 5.05 5.71
N TRP A 92 -1.69 4.52 6.56
CA TRP A 92 -1.48 5.05 7.90
C TRP A 92 -0.03 4.81 8.30
N ILE A 93 0.41 5.55 9.29
CA ILE A 93 1.75 5.44 9.83
C ILE A 93 1.62 5.16 11.32
N THR A 94 2.30 4.12 11.79
CA THR A 94 2.29 3.72 13.19
C THR A 94 3.71 3.72 13.75
N GLU A 95 3.80 3.92 15.05
CA GLU A 95 5.06 3.82 15.76
C GLU A 95 5.50 2.36 15.89
N VAL A 96 6.76 2.09 15.63
CA VAL A 96 7.37 0.78 15.87
C VAL A 96 8.26 0.90 17.09
N GLU A 97 7.84 0.30 18.19
CA GLU A 97 8.57 0.38 19.46
C GLU A 97 9.93 -0.31 19.35
N SER A 98 9.97 -1.44 18.69
CA SER A 98 11.19 -2.21 18.54
C SER A 98 11.12 -3.06 17.27
N GLN A 99 12.23 -3.23 16.60
CA GLN A 99 12.32 -4.12 15.45
C GLN A 99 13.73 -4.65 15.33
N GLY A 100 13.89 -5.78 14.69
CA GLY A 100 15.19 -6.39 14.49
C GLY A 100 15.07 -7.69 13.73
N ARG A 101 16.21 -8.28 13.46
CA ARG A 101 16.29 -9.61 12.87
C ARG A 101 16.21 -10.67 13.96
N LEU A 102 15.57 -11.77 13.64
CA LEU A 102 15.55 -12.93 14.50
C LEU A 102 16.86 -13.72 14.40
#